data_64124cdeeafa3c6c99291c7e4756ab0e
#
_entry.id   64124cdeeafa3c6c99291c7e4756ab0e
#
_cell.length_a   1.000
_cell.length_b   1.000
_cell.length_c   1.000
_cell.angle_alpha   90.00
_cell.angle_beta   90.00
_cell.angle_gamma   90.00
#
_symmetry.space_group_name_H-M   'P 1'
#
loop_
_entity.id
_entity.type
_entity.pdbx_description
1 polymer ?
#
loop_
_entity_poly.entity_id
_entity_poly.type
_entity_poly.pdbx_seq_one_letter_code
_entity_poly.pdbx_strand_id
1 'polypeptide(L)'
;LVADLDLDVAVKGVPTVRESDGLAFSSRNQYLSSADRARAAALPAALRHADPSDPESSVRQRLAEAGLEVEYVERVDPRALQPCGSETAISLLAAAVRCGTTRLIDHVFLMTRQPLVAIDGPAGAGKSTVTRAFAERMGLVYLDTGSMYRSVTWLVQQNGVDPQDAVSIAPLLNDLDLQLKSLPGGGQQLSLIHISEPTRPC
;
A
#
# COMPACT_ATOMS: atom_id res chain seq x y z
N LEU A 1 -15.32 -17.25 -12.85
CA LEU A 1 -15.39 -18.29 -13.89
C LEU A 1 -14.47 -19.46 -13.56
N VAL A 2 -13.12 -19.24 -13.36
CA VAL A 2 -12.20 -20.34 -13.03
C VAL A 2 -12.57 -20.96 -11.68
N ALA A 3 -12.78 -20.14 -10.65
CA ALA A 3 -13.20 -20.59 -9.32
C ALA A 3 -14.62 -21.18 -9.33
N ASP A 4 -15.56 -20.60 -10.07
CA ASP A 4 -16.96 -21.03 -10.13
C ASP A 4 -17.12 -22.39 -10.83
N LEU A 5 -16.22 -22.68 -11.77
CA LEU A 5 -16.23 -23.93 -12.53
C LEU A 5 -15.19 -24.94 -12.04
N ASP A 6 -14.54 -24.65 -10.92
CA ASP A 6 -13.48 -25.50 -10.31
C ASP A 6 -12.42 -25.97 -11.33
N LEU A 7 -11.99 -25.03 -12.19
CA LEU A 7 -11.01 -25.34 -13.21
C LEU A 7 -9.60 -25.38 -12.62
N ASP A 8 -8.84 -26.43 -12.90
CA ASP A 8 -7.43 -26.57 -12.52
C ASP A 8 -6.53 -25.63 -13.38
N VAL A 9 -6.72 -24.34 -13.22
CA VAL A 9 -6.00 -23.28 -13.95
C VAL A 9 -5.52 -22.21 -12.97
N ALA A 10 -4.22 -21.96 -12.97
CA ALA A 10 -3.64 -20.85 -12.20
C ALA A 10 -3.81 -19.52 -12.94
N VAL A 11 -4.61 -18.61 -12.39
CA VAL A 11 -4.78 -17.25 -12.91
C VAL A 11 -3.74 -16.33 -12.28
N LYS A 12 -2.88 -15.72 -13.10
CA LYS A 12 -1.90 -14.71 -12.65
C LYS A 12 -2.30 -13.32 -13.15
N GLY A 13 -2.51 -12.39 -12.21
CA GLY A 13 -2.74 -11.00 -12.52
C GLY A 13 -1.44 -10.31 -12.98
N VAL A 14 -1.54 -9.47 -13.99
CA VAL A 14 -0.48 -8.56 -14.42
C VAL A 14 -1.02 -7.13 -14.42
N PRO A 15 -0.17 -6.12 -14.16
CA PRO A 15 -0.60 -4.72 -14.22
C PRO A 15 -1.14 -4.35 -15.60
N THR A 16 -2.18 -3.51 -15.65
CA THR A 16 -2.70 -2.95 -16.89
C THR A 16 -1.63 -2.12 -17.59
N VAL A 17 -1.30 -2.47 -18.83
CA VAL A 17 -0.42 -1.66 -19.67
C VAL A 17 -1.13 -0.36 -20.02
N ARG A 18 -0.42 0.77 -19.89
CA ARG A 18 -1.00 2.10 -20.09
C ARG A 18 -0.17 2.91 -21.09
N GLU A 19 -0.84 3.81 -21.77
CA GLU A 19 -0.21 4.84 -22.61
C GLU A 19 0.42 5.94 -21.73
N SER A 20 1.17 6.85 -22.34
CA SER A 20 1.92 7.90 -21.61
C SER A 20 1.05 8.84 -20.79
N ASP A 21 -0.22 9.03 -21.19
CA ASP A 21 -1.22 9.83 -20.44
C ASP A 21 -1.98 9.03 -19.37
N GLY A 22 -1.64 7.75 -19.21
CA GLY A 22 -2.22 6.86 -18.22
C GLY A 22 -3.46 6.10 -18.70
N LEU A 23 -3.98 6.35 -19.89
CA LEU A 23 -5.10 5.59 -20.44
C LEU A 23 -4.69 4.12 -20.64
N ALA A 24 -5.57 3.20 -20.27
CA ALA A 24 -5.33 1.77 -20.49
C ALA A 24 -5.16 1.51 -22.00
N PHE A 25 -4.11 0.73 -22.34
CA PHE A 25 -3.85 0.37 -23.72
C PHE A 25 -4.98 -0.52 -24.26
N SER A 26 -5.64 -0.06 -25.33
CA SER A 26 -6.79 -0.76 -25.91
C SER A 26 -6.90 -0.50 -27.41
N SER A 27 -7.30 -1.52 -28.17
CA SER A 27 -7.63 -1.37 -29.58
C SER A 27 -8.80 -0.39 -29.80
N ARG A 28 -9.65 -0.16 -28.79
CA ARG A 28 -10.74 0.81 -28.86
C ARG A 28 -10.25 2.26 -28.90
N ASN A 29 -9.04 2.54 -28.43
CA ASN A 29 -8.46 3.88 -28.42
C ASN A 29 -8.28 4.46 -29.85
N GLN A 30 -8.14 3.58 -30.85
CA GLN A 30 -8.04 3.99 -32.27
C GLN A 30 -9.32 4.65 -32.81
N TYR A 31 -10.46 4.44 -32.15
CA TYR A 31 -11.74 5.03 -32.57
C TYR A 31 -12.03 6.39 -31.92
N LEU A 32 -11.14 6.85 -31.02
CA LEU A 32 -11.25 8.15 -30.37
C LEU A 32 -10.78 9.25 -31.34
N SER A 33 -11.59 10.31 -31.53
CA SER A 33 -11.10 11.53 -32.11
C SER A 33 -10.02 12.19 -31.27
N SER A 34 -9.25 13.13 -31.81
CA SER A 34 -8.22 13.84 -31.03
C SER A 34 -8.82 14.53 -29.79
N ALA A 35 -10.03 15.11 -29.93
CA ALA A 35 -10.73 15.74 -28.83
C ALA A 35 -11.21 14.72 -27.77
N ASP A 36 -11.77 13.60 -28.24
CA ASP A 36 -12.18 12.50 -27.34
C ASP A 36 -10.99 11.85 -26.65
N ARG A 37 -9.87 11.71 -27.35
CA ARG A 37 -8.64 11.17 -26.77
C ARG A 37 -8.13 12.01 -25.60
N ALA A 38 -8.18 13.34 -25.74
CA ALA A 38 -7.80 14.25 -24.66
C ALA A 38 -8.76 14.13 -23.46
N ARG A 39 -10.07 13.97 -23.70
CA ARG A 39 -11.07 13.77 -22.63
C ARG A 39 -10.94 12.40 -21.97
N ALA A 40 -10.64 11.36 -22.73
CA ALA A 40 -10.51 9.98 -22.24
C ALA A 40 -9.44 9.82 -21.15
N ALA A 41 -8.37 10.63 -21.19
CA ALA A 41 -7.32 10.65 -20.17
C ALA A 41 -7.84 11.06 -18.77
N ALA A 42 -9.02 11.67 -18.69
CA ALA A 42 -9.66 11.98 -17.42
C ALA A 42 -10.10 10.72 -16.65
N LEU A 43 -10.40 9.60 -17.34
CA LEU A 43 -10.84 8.36 -16.68
C LEU A 43 -9.79 7.80 -15.71
N PRO A 44 -8.57 7.48 -16.14
CA PRO A 44 -7.55 7.01 -15.21
C PRO A 44 -7.12 8.07 -14.18
N ALA A 45 -7.18 9.36 -14.55
CA ALA A 45 -6.85 10.44 -13.62
C ALA A 45 -7.88 10.55 -12.49
N ALA A 46 -9.18 10.52 -12.81
CA ALA A 46 -10.25 10.55 -11.82
C ALA A 46 -10.16 9.38 -10.83
N LEU A 47 -9.95 8.17 -11.35
CA LEU A 47 -9.81 6.97 -10.51
C LEU A 47 -8.61 7.05 -9.56
N ARG A 48 -7.44 7.49 -10.03
CA ARG A 48 -6.23 7.62 -9.20
C ARG A 48 -6.34 8.70 -8.12
N HIS A 49 -7.14 9.73 -8.36
CA HIS A 49 -7.32 10.85 -7.46
C HIS A 49 -8.71 10.87 -6.81
N ALA A 50 -9.35 9.70 -6.69
CA ALA A 50 -10.62 9.57 -6.00
C ALA A 50 -10.49 10.02 -4.53
N ASP A 51 -11.51 10.72 -4.03
CA ASP A 51 -11.56 11.10 -2.62
C ASP A 51 -11.73 9.83 -1.76
N PRO A 52 -10.83 9.55 -0.82
CA PRO A 52 -10.95 8.38 0.03
C PRO A 52 -12.23 8.32 0.88
N SER A 53 -12.83 9.47 1.17
CA SER A 53 -14.07 9.56 1.99
C SER A 53 -15.32 9.24 1.17
N ASP A 54 -15.35 9.60 -0.10
CA ASP A 54 -16.45 9.30 -1.05
C ASP A 54 -15.87 9.13 -2.47
N PRO A 55 -15.25 7.98 -2.73
CA PRO A 55 -14.55 7.76 -3.98
C PRO A 55 -15.47 7.71 -5.20
N GLU A 56 -16.69 7.17 -5.04
CA GLU A 56 -17.63 6.99 -6.13
C GLU A 56 -18.18 8.34 -6.63
N SER A 57 -18.65 9.19 -5.72
CA SER A 57 -19.17 10.53 -6.07
C SER A 57 -18.05 11.42 -6.63
N SER A 58 -16.86 11.38 -6.00
CA SER A 58 -15.70 12.15 -6.45
C SER A 58 -15.30 11.81 -7.89
N VAL A 59 -15.22 10.50 -8.22
CA VAL A 59 -14.88 10.05 -9.56
C VAL A 59 -15.98 10.42 -10.55
N ARG A 60 -17.24 10.19 -10.21
CA ARG A 60 -18.40 10.50 -11.06
C ARG A 60 -18.43 11.98 -11.40
N GLN A 61 -18.20 12.86 -10.43
CA GLN A 61 -18.16 14.30 -10.64
C GLN A 61 -17.03 14.70 -11.62
N ARG A 62 -15.80 14.23 -11.37
CA ARG A 62 -14.64 14.55 -12.24
C ARG A 62 -14.82 14.07 -13.67
N LEU A 63 -15.43 12.91 -13.86
CA LEU A 63 -15.71 12.38 -15.20
C LEU A 63 -16.77 13.21 -15.93
N ALA A 64 -17.81 13.65 -15.23
CA ALA A 64 -18.84 14.52 -15.76
C ALA A 64 -18.27 15.90 -16.13
N GLU A 65 -17.44 16.50 -15.29
CA GLU A 65 -16.73 17.76 -15.56
C GLU A 65 -15.81 17.67 -16.78
N ALA A 66 -15.23 16.50 -17.06
CA ALA A 66 -14.44 16.22 -18.25
C ALA A 66 -15.32 15.99 -19.51
N GLY A 67 -16.63 16.06 -19.39
CA GLY A 67 -17.57 15.84 -20.50
C GLY A 67 -17.67 14.39 -20.96
N LEU A 68 -17.43 13.43 -20.04
CA LEU A 68 -17.62 12.01 -20.28
C LEU A 68 -19.00 11.59 -19.79
N GLU A 69 -19.70 10.77 -20.56
CA GLU A 69 -20.96 10.15 -20.14
C GLU A 69 -20.68 8.96 -19.26
N VAL A 70 -21.04 9.07 -17.98
CA VAL A 70 -20.75 8.05 -16.97
C VAL A 70 -21.83 6.98 -16.97
N GLU A 71 -21.49 5.74 -17.32
CA GLU A 71 -22.42 4.61 -17.24
C GLU A 71 -22.49 4.09 -15.79
N TYR A 72 -21.33 3.84 -15.16
CA TYR A 72 -21.26 3.52 -13.74
C TYR A 72 -19.93 3.96 -13.14
N VAL A 73 -19.95 4.17 -11.84
CA VAL A 73 -18.79 4.19 -10.95
C VAL A 73 -19.23 3.38 -9.74
N GLU A 74 -18.54 2.28 -9.46
CA GLU A 74 -18.93 1.34 -8.42
C GLU A 74 -17.72 0.87 -7.62
N ARG A 75 -17.90 0.78 -6.31
CA ARG A 75 -16.95 0.19 -5.38
C ARG A 75 -17.41 -1.22 -5.00
N VAL A 76 -16.61 -2.21 -5.33
CA VAL A 76 -16.95 -3.62 -5.13
C VAL A 76 -15.83 -4.41 -4.44
N ASP A 77 -16.19 -5.48 -3.77
CA ASP A 77 -15.24 -6.50 -3.33
C ASP A 77 -14.57 -7.15 -4.55
N PRO A 78 -13.24 -7.21 -4.65
CA PRO A 78 -12.56 -7.70 -5.85
C PRO A 78 -12.74 -9.19 -6.10
N ARG A 79 -13.22 -9.97 -5.13
CA ARG A 79 -13.44 -11.42 -5.27
C ARG A 79 -14.90 -11.72 -5.60
N ALA A 80 -15.82 -11.15 -4.84
CA ALA A 80 -17.25 -11.40 -4.99
C ALA A 80 -17.90 -10.52 -6.06
N LEU A 81 -17.27 -9.39 -6.43
CA LEU A 81 -17.82 -8.34 -7.31
C LEU A 81 -19.18 -7.81 -6.81
N GLN A 82 -19.37 -7.84 -5.50
CA GLN A 82 -20.54 -7.26 -4.83
C GLN A 82 -20.20 -5.88 -4.27
N PRO A 83 -21.15 -4.95 -4.24
CA PRO A 83 -20.95 -3.65 -3.62
C PRO A 83 -20.39 -3.79 -2.20
N CYS A 84 -19.42 -2.95 -1.86
CA CYS A 84 -18.80 -2.94 -0.53
C CYS A 84 -18.50 -1.52 -0.06
N GLY A 85 -18.44 -1.34 1.26
CA GLY A 85 -18.18 -0.06 1.89
C GLY A 85 -16.71 0.17 2.27
N SER A 86 -16.50 1.23 3.05
CA SER A 86 -15.16 1.65 3.51
C SER A 86 -14.53 0.69 4.52
N GLU A 87 -15.30 -0.22 5.11
CA GLU A 87 -14.83 -1.28 6.01
C GLU A 87 -13.99 -2.35 5.31
N THR A 88 -14.14 -2.49 3.99
CA THR A 88 -13.42 -3.48 3.19
C THR A 88 -11.96 -3.07 3.04
N ALA A 89 -11.03 -3.92 3.49
CA ALA A 89 -9.60 -3.61 3.52
C ALA A 89 -9.00 -3.32 2.12
N ILE A 90 -9.47 -4.06 1.11
CA ILE A 90 -9.12 -3.86 -0.29
C ILE A 90 -10.41 -3.91 -1.10
N SER A 91 -10.71 -2.86 -1.84
CA SER A 91 -11.86 -2.78 -2.73
C SER A 91 -11.42 -2.38 -4.14
N LEU A 92 -12.23 -2.72 -5.11
CA LEU A 92 -12.06 -2.34 -6.52
C LEU A 92 -13.02 -1.19 -6.82
N LEU A 93 -12.49 -0.03 -7.19
CA LEU A 93 -13.26 1.08 -7.72
C LEU A 93 -13.21 0.99 -9.25
N ALA A 94 -14.31 0.63 -9.86
CA ALA A 94 -14.44 0.46 -11.30
C ALA A 94 -15.32 1.55 -11.90
N ALA A 95 -14.98 2.02 -13.10
CA ALA A 95 -15.78 2.97 -13.82
C ALA A 95 -15.91 2.59 -15.30
N ALA A 96 -17.09 2.83 -15.86
CA ALA A 96 -17.33 2.80 -17.30
C ALA A 96 -17.90 4.13 -17.76
N VAL A 97 -17.37 4.60 -18.89
CA VAL A 97 -17.77 5.86 -19.51
C VAL A 97 -17.95 5.69 -21.01
N ARG A 98 -18.78 6.54 -21.61
CA ARG A 98 -18.80 6.76 -23.05
C ARG A 98 -18.06 8.05 -23.37
N CYS A 99 -17.15 7.94 -24.33
CA CYS A 99 -16.42 9.04 -24.89
C CYS A 99 -16.69 9.08 -26.42
N GLY A 100 -17.55 9.93 -26.85
CA GLY A 100 -18.13 9.84 -28.21
C GLY A 100 -18.85 8.49 -28.37
N THR A 101 -18.48 7.74 -29.41
CA THR A 101 -19.05 6.42 -29.69
C THR A 101 -18.31 5.28 -28.96
N THR A 102 -17.21 5.58 -28.27
CA THR A 102 -16.33 4.58 -27.67
C THR A 102 -16.64 4.39 -26.18
N ARG A 103 -16.90 3.15 -25.79
CA ARG A 103 -17.03 2.75 -24.38
C ARG A 103 -15.67 2.41 -23.82
N LEU A 104 -15.31 3.09 -22.74
CA LEU A 104 -14.05 2.89 -21.99
C LEU A 104 -14.36 2.37 -20.59
N ILE A 105 -13.52 1.48 -20.11
CA ILE A 105 -13.56 0.97 -18.72
C ILE A 105 -12.18 1.06 -18.11
N ASP A 106 -12.13 1.36 -16.83
CA ASP A 106 -10.88 1.31 -16.06
C ASP A 106 -11.19 1.08 -14.59
N HIS A 107 -10.16 0.78 -13.80
CA HIS A 107 -10.31 0.54 -12.38
C HIS A 107 -9.05 0.88 -11.59
N VAL A 108 -9.23 1.00 -10.29
CA VAL A 108 -8.15 1.13 -9.30
C VAL A 108 -8.51 0.33 -8.06
N PHE A 109 -7.49 -0.21 -7.39
CA PHE A 109 -7.68 -0.81 -6.07
C PHE A 109 -7.57 0.28 -5.01
N LEU A 110 -8.58 0.35 -4.14
CA LEU A 110 -8.57 1.20 -2.96
C LEU A 110 -8.20 0.36 -1.75
N MET A 111 -7.28 0.87 -0.94
CA MET A 111 -6.84 0.22 0.31
C MET A 111 -7.17 1.15 1.48
N THR A 112 -7.93 0.65 2.46
CA THR A 112 -8.25 1.39 3.69
C THR A 112 -7.13 1.35 4.71
N ARG A 113 -6.17 0.44 4.53
CA ARG A 113 -4.98 0.31 5.36
C ARG A 113 -3.72 0.47 4.52
N GLN A 114 -2.71 1.10 5.11
CA GLN A 114 -1.39 1.16 4.50
C GLN A 114 -0.88 -0.27 4.25
N PRO A 115 -0.34 -0.57 3.06
CA PRO A 115 0.20 -1.89 2.78
C PRO A 115 1.39 -2.17 3.70
N LEU A 116 1.41 -3.37 4.29
CA LEU A 116 2.57 -3.89 5.00
C LEU A 116 3.36 -4.78 4.04
N VAL A 117 4.61 -4.41 3.79
CA VAL A 117 5.53 -5.16 2.94
C VAL A 117 6.67 -5.68 3.78
N ALA A 118 6.78 -6.99 3.92
CA ALA A 118 7.91 -7.65 4.59
C ALA A 118 8.94 -8.09 3.53
N ILE A 119 10.20 -7.69 3.74
CA ILE A 119 11.32 -8.07 2.88
C ILE A 119 12.31 -8.86 3.72
N ASP A 120 12.48 -10.14 3.37
CA ASP A 120 13.42 -11.05 4.02
C ASP A 120 14.53 -11.50 3.06
N GLY A 121 15.59 -12.07 3.62
CA GLY A 121 16.73 -12.61 2.88
C GLY A 121 17.99 -12.74 3.75
N PRO A 122 19.06 -13.37 3.26
CA PRO A 122 20.27 -13.62 4.03
C PRO A 122 21.00 -12.33 4.44
N ALA A 123 21.91 -12.43 5.41
CA ALA A 123 22.77 -11.34 5.81
C ALA A 123 23.62 -10.87 4.62
N GLY A 124 23.79 -9.55 4.48
CA GLY A 124 24.59 -8.98 3.38
C GLY A 124 23.90 -8.91 2.01
N ALA A 125 22.66 -9.41 1.86
CA ALA A 125 21.91 -9.41 0.58
C ALA A 125 21.42 -8.03 0.12
N GLY A 126 21.74 -6.95 0.82
CA GLY A 126 21.28 -5.60 0.48
C GLY A 126 19.85 -5.28 0.88
N LYS A 127 19.21 -6.08 1.73
CA LYS A 127 17.81 -5.90 2.17
C LYS A 127 17.49 -4.46 2.59
N SER A 128 18.25 -3.92 3.53
CA SER A 128 18.00 -2.58 4.07
C SER A 128 18.10 -1.48 3.00
N THR A 129 19.00 -1.63 2.02
CA THR A 129 19.15 -0.69 0.92
C THR A 129 17.94 -0.73 -0.01
N VAL A 130 17.52 -1.95 -0.40
CA VAL A 130 16.38 -2.14 -1.30
C VAL A 130 15.08 -1.73 -0.61
N THR A 131 14.88 -2.15 0.67
CA THR A 131 13.66 -1.82 1.43
C THR A 131 13.51 -0.32 1.62
N ARG A 132 14.60 0.40 1.91
CA ARG A 132 14.56 1.86 2.09
C ARG A 132 14.21 2.57 0.78
N ALA A 133 14.86 2.21 -0.33
CA ALA A 133 14.57 2.77 -1.64
C ALA A 133 13.13 2.44 -2.10
N PHE A 134 12.65 1.24 -1.80
CA PHE A 134 11.28 0.83 -2.07
C PHE A 134 10.26 1.66 -1.25
N ALA A 135 10.49 1.79 0.06
CA ALA A 135 9.62 2.56 0.95
C ALA A 135 9.54 4.03 0.52
N GLU A 136 10.66 4.65 0.19
CA GLU A 136 10.73 6.01 -0.32
C GLU A 136 9.92 6.17 -1.62
N ARG A 137 10.13 5.27 -2.58
CA ARG A 137 9.43 5.31 -3.88
C ARG A 137 7.91 5.09 -3.76
N MET A 138 7.49 4.31 -2.78
CA MET A 138 6.08 3.98 -2.54
C MET A 138 5.41 4.89 -1.51
N GLY A 139 6.13 5.85 -0.92
CA GLY A 139 5.60 6.70 0.15
C GLY A 139 5.28 5.93 1.44
N LEU A 140 5.96 4.81 1.68
CA LEU A 140 5.76 3.96 2.86
C LEU A 140 6.76 4.29 3.97
N VAL A 141 6.39 3.97 5.20
CA VAL A 141 7.32 4.07 6.34
C VAL A 141 8.27 2.87 6.32
N TYR A 142 9.59 3.15 6.31
CA TYR A 142 10.61 2.12 6.48
C TYR A 142 10.74 1.73 7.94
N LEU A 143 10.77 0.44 8.24
CA LEU A 143 11.00 -0.10 9.58
C LEU A 143 12.20 -1.07 9.57
N ASP A 144 13.29 -0.71 10.25
CA ASP A 144 14.45 -1.59 10.47
C ASP A 144 14.26 -2.44 11.73
N THR A 145 13.63 -3.60 11.56
CA THR A 145 13.45 -4.54 12.67
C THR A 145 14.78 -5.09 13.18
N GLY A 146 15.83 -5.14 12.35
CA GLY A 146 17.16 -5.55 12.76
C GLY A 146 17.77 -4.62 13.81
N SER A 147 17.49 -3.32 13.74
CA SER A 147 17.94 -2.36 14.77
C SER A 147 17.28 -2.64 16.13
N MET A 148 16.01 -3.03 16.13
CA MET A 148 15.29 -3.41 17.37
C MET A 148 15.92 -4.63 18.04
N TYR A 149 16.20 -5.69 17.29
CA TYR A 149 16.88 -6.87 17.82
C TYR A 149 18.28 -6.54 18.37
N ARG A 150 19.05 -5.73 17.68
CA ARG A 150 20.38 -5.29 18.15
C ARG A 150 20.29 -4.49 19.44
N SER A 151 19.27 -3.66 19.61
CA SER A 151 19.05 -2.89 20.83
C SER A 151 18.73 -3.78 22.01
N VAL A 152 17.89 -4.79 21.83
CA VAL A 152 17.58 -5.80 22.86
C VAL A 152 18.86 -6.58 23.22
N THR A 153 19.61 -7.03 22.22
CA THR A 153 20.89 -7.74 22.45
C THR A 153 21.86 -6.88 23.25
N TRP A 154 21.98 -5.61 22.90
CA TRP A 154 22.82 -4.67 23.64
C TRP A 154 22.38 -4.51 25.09
N LEU A 155 21.07 -4.38 25.35
CA LEU A 155 20.52 -4.26 26.70
C LEU A 155 20.84 -5.51 27.55
N VAL A 156 20.65 -6.70 27.00
CA VAL A 156 20.96 -7.97 27.65
C VAL A 156 22.45 -8.05 28.02
N GLN A 157 23.33 -7.67 27.09
CA GLN A 157 24.78 -7.64 27.32
C GLN A 157 25.19 -6.63 28.39
N GLN A 158 24.61 -5.43 28.39
CA GLN A 158 24.90 -4.39 29.40
C GLN A 158 24.51 -4.82 30.80
N ASN A 159 23.46 -5.63 30.94
CA ASN A 159 23.02 -6.17 32.24
C ASN A 159 23.74 -7.47 32.63
N GLY A 160 24.68 -7.95 31.82
CA GLY A 160 25.45 -9.18 32.11
C GLY A 160 24.60 -10.45 32.13
N VAL A 161 23.42 -10.44 31.47
CA VAL A 161 22.53 -11.59 31.44
C VAL A 161 22.91 -12.51 30.28
N ASP A 162 22.83 -13.83 30.52
CA ASP A 162 23.07 -14.82 29.48
C ASP A 162 21.99 -14.69 28.39
N PRO A 163 22.34 -14.49 27.09
CA PRO A 163 21.39 -14.42 25.99
C PRO A 163 20.53 -15.68 25.83
N GLN A 164 20.89 -16.81 26.39
CA GLN A 164 20.10 -18.03 26.34
C GLN A 164 19.15 -18.19 27.54
N ASP A 165 19.25 -17.34 28.56
CA ASP A 165 18.39 -17.37 29.74
C ASP A 165 17.15 -16.47 29.53
N ALA A 166 16.11 -17.03 28.92
CA ALA A 166 14.85 -16.34 28.67
C ALA A 166 14.17 -15.84 29.96
N VAL A 167 14.38 -16.51 31.09
CA VAL A 167 13.75 -16.14 32.38
C VAL A 167 14.36 -14.83 32.90
N SER A 168 15.66 -14.69 32.81
CA SER A 168 16.37 -13.48 33.25
C SER A 168 16.24 -12.34 32.26
N ILE A 169 15.94 -12.61 30.97
CA ILE A 169 15.70 -11.59 29.91
C ILE A 169 14.31 -10.98 30.04
N ALA A 170 13.28 -11.78 30.36
CA ALA A 170 11.89 -11.31 30.37
C ALA A 170 11.65 -10.05 31.22
N PRO A 171 12.20 -9.88 32.43
CA PRO A 171 12.06 -8.65 33.21
C PRO A 171 12.66 -7.42 32.48
N LEU A 172 13.80 -7.58 31.80
CA LEU A 172 14.44 -6.47 31.07
C LEU A 172 13.59 -5.98 29.91
N LEU A 173 12.77 -6.85 29.32
CA LEU A 173 11.88 -6.49 28.22
C LEU A 173 10.62 -5.78 28.70
N ASN A 174 10.15 -6.04 29.92
CA ASN A 174 8.98 -5.38 30.49
C ASN A 174 9.20 -3.88 30.72
N ASP A 175 10.44 -3.49 31.03
CA ASP A 175 10.83 -2.10 31.31
C ASP A 175 11.46 -1.41 30.06
N LEU A 176 11.37 -2.05 28.90
CA LEU A 176 11.97 -1.58 27.68
C LEU A 176 11.01 -0.66 26.92
N ASP A 177 11.34 0.62 26.78
CA ASP A 177 10.70 1.56 25.87
C ASP A 177 11.58 1.79 24.63
N LEU A 178 11.10 1.31 23.48
CA LEU A 178 11.76 1.49 22.19
C LEU A 178 11.05 2.58 21.40
N GLN A 179 11.67 3.73 21.25
CA GLN A 179 11.14 4.83 20.46
C GLN A 179 11.77 4.88 19.07
N LEU A 180 10.92 4.76 18.05
CA LEU A 180 11.29 4.86 16.65
C LEU A 180 10.91 6.23 16.11
N LYS A 181 11.90 6.98 15.58
CA LYS A 181 11.68 8.26 14.91
C LYS A 181 12.13 8.17 13.46
N SER A 182 11.23 8.52 12.54
CA SER A 182 11.59 8.69 11.14
C SER A 182 12.40 9.97 10.97
N LEU A 183 13.50 9.90 10.25
CA LEU A 183 14.35 11.03 9.94
C LEU A 183 14.06 11.54 8.52
N PRO A 184 14.24 12.85 8.26
CA PRO A 184 14.22 13.37 6.91
C PRO A 184 15.24 12.63 6.02
N GLY A 185 14.83 12.24 4.81
CA GLY A 185 15.68 11.46 3.90
C GLY A 185 15.58 9.94 4.08
N GLY A 186 14.49 9.42 4.72
CA GLY A 186 14.20 7.99 4.80
C GLY A 186 15.04 7.22 5.82
N GLY A 187 15.75 7.93 6.70
CA GLY A 187 16.45 7.35 7.84
C GLY A 187 15.52 7.02 9.00
N GLN A 188 15.98 6.14 9.88
CA GLN A 188 15.30 5.82 11.12
C GLN A 188 16.26 5.93 12.29
N GLN A 189 15.83 6.61 13.35
CA GLN A 189 16.53 6.65 14.62
C GLN A 189 15.77 5.78 15.62
N LEU A 190 16.47 4.83 16.22
CA LEU A 190 15.98 4.05 17.33
C LEU A 190 16.59 4.61 18.62
N SER A 191 15.73 5.00 19.55
CA SER A 191 16.12 5.39 20.90
C SER A 191 15.64 4.32 21.87
N LEU A 192 16.54 3.86 22.73
CA LEU A 192 16.27 2.91 23.78
C LEU A 192 16.24 3.69 25.09
N ILE A 193 15.06 3.72 25.72
CA ILE A 193 14.87 4.36 27.02
C ILE A 193 14.67 3.22 28.02
N HIS A 194 15.60 3.06 28.93
CA HIS A 194 15.47 2.16 30.06
C HIS A 194 15.01 2.95 31.28
N ILE A 195 13.77 2.73 31.70
CA ILE A 195 13.22 3.35 32.92
C ILE A 195 13.58 2.44 34.10
N SER A 196 14.83 2.47 34.51
CA SER A 196 15.18 2.00 35.86
C SER A 196 15.08 3.19 36.80
N GLU A 197 14.11 3.19 37.70
CA GLU A 197 14.18 4.06 38.86
C GLU A 197 15.50 3.78 39.61
N PRO A 198 16.29 4.81 39.99
CA PRO A 198 17.43 4.59 40.82
C PRO A 198 16.93 4.07 42.17
N THR A 199 17.23 2.80 42.48
CA THR A 199 17.09 2.26 43.83
C THR A 199 17.85 3.19 44.76
N ARG A 200 17.15 3.96 45.58
CA ARG A 200 17.74 4.70 46.68
C ARG A 200 18.42 3.72 47.59
N PRO A 201 19.72 3.88 47.93
CA PRO A 201 20.31 3.13 49.00
C PRO A 201 19.64 3.56 50.28
N CYS A 202 19.22 2.58 51.07
CA CYS A 202 18.83 2.77 52.47
C CYS A 202 20.02 3.19 53.30
#